data_1477f8a42e1eaff5e6161e9d3a56e7de
#
_entry.id   1477f8a42e1eaff5e6161e9d3a56e7de
#
_cell.length_a   1.000
_cell.length_b   1.000
_cell.length_c   1.000
_cell.angle_alpha   90.00
_cell.angle_beta   90.00
_cell.angle_gamma   90.00
#
_symmetry.space_group_name_H-M   'P 1'
#
loop_
_entity.id
_entity.type
_entity.pdbx_description
1 polymer ?
#
loop_
_entity_poly.entity_id
_entity_poly.type
_entity_poly.pdbx_seq_one_letter_code
_entity_poly.pdbx_strand_id
1 'polypeptide(L)'
;MKLFSKSTAWMALTALTLLVSGCGSNGATASNTADKTAAATEAPAAAATAAPAPAAKDYGGLTLTIGIQPGPGAYSLARSKGWFEEEFDKVGVKVDWAEFQSGPPMTEAIAAGRLDFAGLGNLPVVTAQAADIGFTEIANIIDGKNNVAIIVPEDSTITTVEQLKGKKVAVAKGSNAFNFLYRGLDKAGLKPSDLEIIQLQPNEAQPAFETGGVDAWATWDPYITTNVLTGKAKVLTDGEALGVLSPSFLIARTKLAEEHPELITSFLKVYEQARVWEDQHLEEATAAYAEQFQVDAAVIKALRDRVTPINLPISDEVIAQQQETADFQLEQKTIRKQIDVSKVVDNQFIEQAIKDAAAEPKS
;
A
#
# COMPACT_ATOMS: atom_id res chain seq x y z
N MET A 1 -9.29 31.53 39.52
CA MET A 1 -8.74 32.82 39.98
C MET A 1 -7.56 33.18 39.08
N LYS A 2 -7.76 34.21 38.23
CA LYS A 2 -6.80 35.19 37.66
C LYS A 2 -5.61 34.60 36.87
N LEU A 3 -5.14 35.10 35.72
CA LEU A 3 -5.49 36.24 34.86
C LEU A 3 -4.70 36.10 33.53
N PHE A 4 -5.32 36.40 32.47
CA PHE A 4 -4.92 37.11 31.23
C PHE A 4 -3.49 37.63 31.13
N SER A 5 -2.90 37.46 29.92
CA SER A 5 -2.17 38.53 29.26
C SER A 5 -2.27 38.41 27.73
N LYS A 6 -2.83 39.45 27.13
CA LYS A 6 -2.83 39.79 25.71
C LYS A 6 -1.63 40.72 25.43
N SER A 7 -1.07 40.67 24.23
CA SER A 7 -0.55 41.86 23.49
C SER A 7 -0.07 41.38 22.12
N THR A 8 -0.62 41.75 21.07
CA THR A 8 -0.72 43.03 20.30
C THR A 8 0.19 43.03 19.08
N ALA A 9 -0.46 43.20 17.96
CA ALA A 9 0.00 43.31 16.60
C ALA A 9 1.06 44.43 16.37
N TRP A 10 1.85 44.29 15.31
CA TRP A 10 2.30 45.47 14.54
C TRP A 10 2.41 45.11 13.06
N MET A 11 1.65 45.90 12.28
CA MET A 11 1.76 46.11 10.85
C MET A 11 3.00 46.98 10.52
N ALA A 12 3.65 46.69 9.42
CA ALA A 12 4.33 47.72 8.66
C ALA A 12 4.30 47.39 7.17
N LEU A 13 3.55 48.22 6.49
CA LEU A 13 3.36 48.37 5.07
C LEU A 13 4.49 49.29 4.54
N THR A 14 5.17 48.89 3.46
CA THR A 14 5.85 49.86 2.56
C THR A 14 5.78 49.39 1.13
N ALA A 15 4.99 50.07 0.36
CA ALA A 15 5.02 50.13 -1.08
C ALA A 15 6.08 51.12 -1.54
N LEU A 16 6.77 50.87 -2.62
CA LEU A 16 7.26 51.91 -3.49
C LEU A 16 7.42 51.44 -4.93
N THR A 17 6.87 52.23 -5.73
CA THR A 17 6.62 52.31 -7.17
C THR A 17 7.84 52.78 -8.00
N LEU A 18 7.68 52.57 -9.31
CA LEU A 18 7.95 53.39 -10.49
C LEU A 18 9.13 53.00 -11.39
N LEU A 19 8.74 52.63 -12.61
CA LEU A 19 8.86 53.32 -13.93
C LEU A 19 10.32 53.43 -14.45
N VAL A 20 10.64 53.18 -15.71
CA VAL A 20 10.33 53.89 -16.95
C VAL A 20 10.97 53.18 -18.15
N SER A 21 10.22 52.98 -19.19
CA SER A 21 10.39 53.21 -20.63
C SER A 21 11.77 53.46 -21.22
N GLY A 22 12.02 52.84 -22.37
CA GLY A 22 13.07 53.29 -23.31
C GLY A 22 12.88 52.66 -24.67
N CYS A 23 12.14 53.31 -25.57
CA CYS A 23 12.16 53.11 -27.01
C CYS A 23 13.47 53.71 -27.59
N GLY A 24 13.97 53.08 -28.69
CA GLY A 24 15.04 53.68 -29.48
C GLY A 24 15.21 52.91 -30.79
N SER A 25 14.71 53.54 -31.82
CA SER A 25 14.66 53.16 -33.23
C SER A 25 15.90 53.61 -34.02
N ASN A 26 16.01 53.07 -35.25
CA ASN A 26 16.75 53.54 -36.45
C ASN A 26 18.23 53.07 -36.58
N GLY A 27 18.69 52.72 -37.72
CA GLY A 27 18.29 52.83 -39.10
C GLY A 27 19.36 52.24 -40.04
N ALA A 28 18.91 51.76 -41.12
CA ALA A 28 19.35 51.82 -42.51
C ALA A 28 20.87 51.83 -42.83
N THR A 29 21.36 51.03 -43.75
CA THR A 29 21.37 51.18 -45.22
C THR A 29 22.18 50.05 -45.88
N ALA A 30 21.58 49.40 -46.81
CA ALA A 30 21.89 49.06 -48.18
C ALA A 30 23.35 48.72 -48.59
N SER A 31 23.54 47.60 -49.28
CA SER A 31 23.75 47.56 -50.74
C SER A 31 24.16 46.19 -51.22
N ASN A 32 23.40 45.69 -52.17
CA ASN A 32 23.65 44.87 -53.36
C ASN A 32 24.93 44.06 -53.49
N THR A 33 24.79 42.77 -53.84
CA THR A 33 25.00 42.31 -55.22
C THR A 33 24.45 40.85 -55.37
N ALA A 34 23.81 40.64 -56.50
CA ALA A 34 23.19 39.38 -56.94
C ALA A 34 24.20 38.33 -57.31
N ASP A 35 23.88 37.07 -57.03
CA ASP A 35 24.08 36.02 -58.03
C ASP A 35 23.01 34.92 -57.91
N LYS A 36 22.53 34.53 -59.09
CA LYS A 36 21.46 33.55 -59.30
C LYS A 36 22.02 32.12 -59.23
N THR A 37 21.41 31.26 -58.44
CA THR A 37 21.31 29.85 -58.80
C THR A 37 19.99 29.26 -58.27
N ALA A 38 19.41 28.41 -59.09
CA ALA A 38 18.04 27.94 -59.14
C ALA A 38 17.48 27.36 -57.86
N ALA A 39 16.22 27.73 -57.61
CA ALA A 39 15.34 27.20 -56.59
C ALA A 39 14.89 25.76 -56.89
N ALA A 40 15.06 24.86 -55.94
CA ALA A 40 14.19 23.70 -55.80
C ALA A 40 13.14 24.05 -54.74
N THR A 41 11.88 24.06 -55.14
CA THR A 41 10.73 24.34 -54.35
C THR A 41 10.45 23.10 -53.47
N GLU A 42 10.86 23.13 -52.21
CA GLU A 42 10.31 22.20 -51.21
C GLU A 42 8.93 22.73 -50.78
N ALA A 43 7.92 21.86 -50.93
CA ALA A 43 6.58 22.07 -50.42
C ALA A 43 6.62 22.09 -48.87
N PRO A 44 5.85 22.96 -48.20
CA PRO A 44 5.79 22.96 -46.74
C PRO A 44 5.21 21.63 -46.27
N ALA A 45 5.97 20.92 -45.42
CA ALA A 45 5.47 19.77 -44.67
C ALA A 45 4.23 20.19 -43.88
N ALA A 46 3.11 19.55 -44.17
CA ALA A 46 1.89 19.72 -43.41
C ALA A 46 2.19 19.36 -41.96
N ALA A 47 2.06 20.34 -41.08
CA ALA A 47 2.07 20.12 -39.63
C ALA A 47 0.98 19.10 -39.34
N ALA A 48 1.38 17.92 -38.85
CA ALA A 48 0.46 16.92 -38.33
C ALA A 48 -0.25 17.58 -37.14
N THR A 49 -1.50 17.90 -37.34
CA THR A 49 -2.39 18.33 -36.25
C THR A 49 -2.48 17.17 -35.29
N ALA A 50 -1.90 17.32 -34.09
CA ALA A 50 -2.10 16.37 -33.02
C ALA A 50 -3.60 16.19 -32.80
N ALA A 51 -4.08 14.97 -32.79
CA ALA A 51 -5.45 14.67 -32.46
C ALA A 51 -5.78 15.32 -31.10
N PRO A 52 -6.96 15.95 -30.92
CA PRO A 52 -7.35 16.49 -29.64
C PRO A 52 -7.31 15.38 -28.61
N ALA A 53 -6.68 15.66 -27.46
CA ALA A 53 -6.73 14.75 -26.31
C ALA A 53 -8.18 14.40 -26.03
N PRO A 54 -8.52 13.14 -25.71
CA PRO A 54 -9.88 12.76 -25.36
C PRO A 54 -10.36 13.68 -24.23
N ALA A 55 -11.59 14.18 -24.36
CA ALA A 55 -12.20 15.02 -23.34
C ALA A 55 -12.15 14.28 -21.98
N ALA A 56 -11.68 15.00 -20.94
CA ALA A 56 -11.64 14.44 -19.59
C ALA A 56 -13.04 13.91 -19.23
N LYS A 57 -13.10 12.66 -18.80
CA LYS A 57 -14.35 12.01 -18.38
C LYS A 57 -14.84 12.71 -17.09
N ASP A 58 -16.09 13.14 -17.07
CA ASP A 58 -16.69 13.71 -15.86
C ASP A 58 -17.16 12.57 -14.96
N TYR A 59 -16.59 12.49 -13.77
CA TYR A 59 -16.93 11.48 -12.75
C TYR A 59 -18.01 11.96 -11.76
N GLY A 60 -18.69 13.09 -12.03
CA GLY A 60 -19.85 13.55 -11.25
C GLY A 60 -19.56 13.84 -9.78
N GLY A 61 -18.31 14.21 -9.44
CA GLY A 61 -17.90 14.45 -8.05
C GLY A 61 -17.67 13.17 -7.23
N LEU A 62 -17.30 12.08 -7.89
CA LEU A 62 -16.93 10.82 -7.23
C LEU A 62 -15.85 11.07 -6.16
N THR A 63 -16.01 10.39 -5.03
CA THR A 63 -14.99 10.31 -3.98
C THR A 63 -14.54 8.86 -3.86
N LEU A 64 -13.24 8.62 -3.97
CA LEU A 64 -12.61 7.32 -3.73
C LEU A 64 -12.15 7.25 -2.27
N THR A 65 -12.51 6.17 -1.58
CA THR A 65 -12.03 5.93 -0.22
C THR A 65 -10.95 4.84 -0.25
N ILE A 66 -9.73 5.21 0.19
CA ILE A 66 -8.57 4.32 0.26
C ILE A 66 -8.37 3.86 1.70
N GLY A 67 -8.36 2.55 1.90
CA GLY A 67 -8.08 1.94 3.20
C GLY A 67 -6.59 1.76 3.45
N ILE A 68 -6.14 2.16 4.64
CA ILE A 68 -4.74 2.03 5.04
C ILE A 68 -4.63 1.38 6.42
N GLN A 69 -3.61 0.56 6.59
CA GLN A 69 -3.16 0.06 7.89
C GLN A 69 -1.92 0.84 8.33
N PRO A 70 -1.70 1.07 9.65
CA PRO A 70 -0.50 1.74 10.13
C PRO A 70 0.77 0.97 9.74
N GLY A 71 1.73 1.66 9.14
CA GLY A 71 3.03 1.09 8.78
C GLY A 71 3.70 1.83 7.63
N PRO A 72 5.03 1.72 7.51
CA PRO A 72 5.78 2.25 6.37
C PRO A 72 5.49 1.45 5.09
N GLY A 73 5.63 2.11 3.95
CA GLY A 73 5.45 1.52 2.62
C GLY A 73 4.80 2.49 1.63
N ALA A 74 4.63 2.05 0.38
CA ALA A 74 4.18 2.88 -0.74
C ALA A 74 2.85 3.63 -0.46
N TYR A 75 1.91 3.01 0.24
CA TYR A 75 0.66 3.66 0.64
C TYR A 75 0.87 4.87 1.56
N SER A 76 1.60 4.68 2.65
CA SER A 76 1.84 5.75 3.62
C SER A 76 2.71 6.86 3.04
N LEU A 77 3.65 6.51 2.15
CA LEU A 77 4.44 7.48 1.40
C LEU A 77 3.57 8.29 0.46
N ALA A 78 2.80 7.65 -0.43
CA ALA A 78 1.95 8.35 -1.38
C ALA A 78 0.92 9.25 -0.68
N ARG A 79 0.34 8.79 0.44
CA ARG A 79 -0.55 9.60 1.30
C ARG A 79 0.17 10.82 1.86
N SER A 80 1.36 10.65 2.43
CA SER A 80 2.12 11.77 3.04
C SER A 80 2.58 12.82 2.02
N LYS A 81 2.78 12.39 0.77
CA LYS A 81 3.14 13.25 -0.37
C LYS A 81 1.92 13.83 -1.10
N GLY A 82 0.69 13.36 -0.82
CA GLY A 82 -0.54 13.79 -1.50
C GLY A 82 -0.65 13.31 -2.96
N TRP A 83 0.07 12.25 -3.35
CA TRP A 83 0.16 11.84 -4.77
C TRP A 83 -1.13 11.22 -5.30
N PHE A 84 -1.90 10.54 -4.46
CA PHE A 84 -3.22 10.05 -4.88
C PHE A 84 -4.19 11.20 -5.09
N GLU A 85 -4.21 12.16 -4.18
CA GLU A 85 -5.04 13.36 -4.29
C GLU A 85 -4.67 14.15 -5.55
N GLU A 86 -3.38 14.35 -5.79
CA GLU A 86 -2.88 15.07 -6.98
C GLU A 86 -3.27 14.37 -8.29
N GLU A 87 -3.14 13.05 -8.36
CA GLU A 87 -3.50 12.28 -9.57
C GLU A 87 -5.00 12.34 -9.85
N PHE A 88 -5.81 12.08 -8.84
CA PHE A 88 -7.25 11.98 -9.01
C PHE A 88 -7.95 13.35 -9.17
N ASP A 89 -7.38 14.42 -8.61
CA ASP A 89 -7.89 15.79 -8.79
C ASP A 89 -7.79 16.25 -10.27
N LYS A 90 -6.83 15.73 -11.05
CA LYS A 90 -6.70 15.99 -12.49
C LYS A 90 -7.96 15.61 -13.28
N VAL A 91 -8.74 14.68 -12.76
CA VAL A 91 -9.99 14.19 -13.37
C VAL A 91 -11.23 14.52 -12.53
N GLY A 92 -11.09 15.39 -11.52
CA GLY A 92 -12.21 15.85 -10.68
C GLY A 92 -12.71 14.80 -9.68
N VAL A 93 -11.91 13.79 -9.35
CA VAL A 93 -12.20 12.76 -8.36
C VAL A 93 -11.51 13.10 -7.06
N LYS A 94 -12.24 13.02 -5.94
CA LYS A 94 -11.68 13.26 -4.60
C LYS A 94 -11.15 11.96 -4.01
N VAL A 95 -10.18 12.09 -3.09
CA VAL A 95 -9.62 10.98 -2.32
C VAL A 95 -9.88 11.21 -0.83
N ASP A 96 -10.45 10.20 -0.18
CA ASP A 96 -10.59 10.11 1.26
C ASP A 96 -9.82 8.91 1.78
N TRP A 97 -9.32 8.99 3.02
CA TRP A 97 -8.58 7.92 3.67
C TRP A 97 -9.33 7.36 4.87
N ALA A 98 -9.32 6.03 5.01
CA ALA A 98 -9.86 5.33 6.16
C ALA A 98 -8.79 4.43 6.79
N GLU A 99 -8.58 4.55 8.10
CA GLU A 99 -7.56 3.80 8.84
C GLU A 99 -8.16 2.58 9.54
N PHE A 100 -7.46 1.45 9.46
CA PHE A 100 -7.88 0.17 10.00
C PHE A 100 -6.71 -0.52 10.70
N GLN A 101 -6.99 -1.30 11.74
CA GLN A 101 -5.97 -2.04 12.46
C GLN A 101 -5.58 -3.37 11.78
N SER A 102 -6.44 -3.90 10.91
CA SER A 102 -6.23 -5.18 10.21
C SER A 102 -7.11 -5.30 8.96
N GLY A 103 -6.89 -6.36 8.18
CA GLY A 103 -7.65 -6.60 6.94
C GLY A 103 -9.15 -6.88 7.11
N PRO A 104 -9.60 -7.71 8.07
CA PRO A 104 -11.03 -8.05 8.18
C PRO A 104 -11.98 -6.84 8.29
N PRO A 105 -11.73 -5.81 9.12
CA PRO A 105 -12.57 -4.61 9.11
C PRO A 105 -12.58 -3.86 7.76
N MET A 106 -11.50 -3.95 6.97
CA MET A 106 -11.44 -3.35 5.63
C MET A 106 -12.39 -4.08 4.67
N THR A 107 -12.43 -5.42 4.71
CA THR A 107 -13.35 -6.20 3.87
C THR A 107 -14.82 -5.95 4.24
N GLU A 108 -15.12 -5.72 5.51
CA GLU A 108 -16.46 -5.30 5.96
C GLU A 108 -16.82 -3.90 5.44
N ALA A 109 -15.86 -2.97 5.39
CA ALA A 109 -16.06 -1.64 4.83
C ALA A 109 -16.28 -1.68 3.31
N ILE A 110 -15.59 -2.57 2.56
CA ILE A 110 -15.85 -2.85 1.14
C ILE A 110 -17.25 -3.40 0.94
N ALA A 111 -17.66 -4.40 1.73
CA ALA A 111 -18.99 -4.98 1.68
C ALA A 111 -20.09 -3.92 1.90
N ALA A 112 -19.84 -2.95 2.76
CA ALA A 112 -20.75 -1.83 3.03
C ALA A 112 -20.68 -0.69 1.99
N GLY A 113 -19.83 -0.81 0.95
CA GLY A 113 -19.62 0.23 -0.07
C GLY A 113 -18.97 1.50 0.46
N ARG A 114 -18.25 1.40 1.59
CA ARG A 114 -17.55 2.53 2.25
C ARG A 114 -16.05 2.55 2.01
N LEU A 115 -15.53 1.59 1.26
CA LEU A 115 -14.14 1.49 0.91
C LEU A 115 -14.02 1.04 -0.54
N ASP A 116 -13.13 1.67 -1.30
CA ASP A 116 -12.92 1.41 -2.71
C ASP A 116 -11.63 0.63 -2.97
N PHE A 117 -10.56 0.95 -2.25
CA PHE A 117 -9.26 0.30 -2.37
C PHE A 117 -8.72 -0.14 -1.01
N ALA A 118 -8.03 -1.27 -0.98
CA ALA A 118 -7.36 -1.77 0.21
C ALA A 118 -6.11 -2.59 -0.14
N GLY A 119 -5.10 -2.52 0.75
CA GLY A 119 -4.00 -3.48 0.79
C GLY A 119 -4.29 -4.54 1.84
N LEU A 120 -4.40 -5.81 1.46
CA LEU A 120 -4.83 -6.91 2.33
C LEU A 120 -3.88 -8.11 2.22
N GLY A 121 -3.67 -8.81 3.35
CA GLY A 121 -3.03 -10.12 3.36
C GLY A 121 -3.92 -11.21 2.76
N ASN A 122 -3.35 -12.39 2.57
CA ASN A 122 -3.98 -13.53 1.89
C ASN A 122 -5.29 -14.01 2.53
N LEU A 123 -5.38 -14.16 3.85
CA LEU A 123 -6.61 -14.68 4.47
C LEU A 123 -7.79 -13.70 4.42
N PRO A 124 -7.64 -12.38 4.65
CA PRO A 124 -8.76 -11.45 4.49
C PRO A 124 -9.45 -11.53 3.13
N VAL A 125 -8.70 -11.68 2.02
CA VAL A 125 -9.30 -11.81 0.67
C VAL A 125 -10.01 -13.16 0.49
N VAL A 126 -9.44 -14.26 1.00
CA VAL A 126 -10.09 -15.58 1.01
C VAL A 126 -11.41 -15.54 1.77
N THR A 127 -11.42 -14.95 2.96
CA THR A 127 -12.63 -14.88 3.78
C THR A 127 -13.69 -13.95 3.17
N ALA A 128 -13.26 -12.85 2.54
CA ALA A 128 -14.14 -11.93 1.83
C ALA A 128 -14.81 -12.61 0.63
N GLN A 129 -14.06 -13.34 -0.20
CA GLN A 129 -14.60 -14.08 -1.32
C GLN A 129 -15.56 -15.18 -0.83
N ALA A 130 -15.21 -15.90 0.23
CA ALA A 130 -16.09 -16.91 0.82
C ALA A 130 -17.40 -16.33 1.40
N ALA A 131 -17.41 -15.05 1.73
CA ALA A 131 -18.57 -14.29 2.19
C ALA A 131 -19.33 -13.57 1.05
N ASP A 132 -18.97 -13.81 -0.21
CA ASP A 132 -19.54 -13.17 -1.40
C ASP A 132 -19.39 -11.63 -1.42
N ILE A 133 -18.34 -11.10 -0.79
CA ILE A 133 -18.03 -9.66 -0.86
C ILE A 133 -17.45 -9.35 -2.24
N GLY A 134 -17.98 -8.33 -2.90
CA GLY A 134 -17.57 -7.92 -4.24
C GLY A 134 -16.28 -7.10 -4.23
N PHE A 135 -15.16 -7.73 -4.53
CA PHE A 135 -13.86 -7.11 -4.78
C PHE A 135 -13.13 -7.80 -5.93
N THR A 136 -12.10 -7.14 -6.45
CA THR A 136 -11.19 -7.65 -7.47
C THR A 136 -9.76 -7.51 -6.95
N GLU A 137 -8.96 -8.57 -6.96
CA GLU A 137 -7.53 -8.53 -6.70
C GLU A 137 -6.82 -7.98 -7.94
N ILE A 138 -6.15 -6.84 -7.81
CA ILE A 138 -5.60 -6.05 -8.93
C ILE A 138 -4.08 -6.05 -9.00
N ALA A 139 -3.38 -6.42 -7.93
CA ALA A 139 -1.93 -6.63 -7.90
C ALA A 139 -1.49 -7.42 -6.68
N ASN A 140 -0.34 -8.11 -6.78
CA ASN A 140 0.42 -8.64 -5.66
C ASN A 140 1.45 -7.59 -5.21
N ILE A 141 1.44 -7.21 -3.92
CA ILE A 141 2.25 -6.12 -3.37
C ILE A 141 3.29 -6.53 -2.34
N ILE A 142 3.22 -7.77 -1.83
CA ILE A 142 4.21 -8.37 -0.92
C ILE A 142 4.36 -9.84 -1.29
N ASP A 143 5.60 -10.32 -1.42
CA ASP A 143 5.90 -11.71 -1.78
C ASP A 143 5.50 -12.75 -0.72
N GLY A 144 5.35 -12.31 0.53
CA GLY A 144 4.81 -13.11 1.62
C GLY A 144 5.79 -14.03 2.34
N LYS A 145 7.10 -13.89 2.12
CA LYS A 145 8.10 -14.78 2.73
C LYS A 145 8.22 -14.57 4.24
N ASN A 146 8.45 -13.34 4.68
CA ASN A 146 8.80 -13.05 6.08
C ASN A 146 7.97 -11.93 6.74
N ASN A 147 6.89 -11.50 6.10
CA ASN A 147 6.03 -10.43 6.60
C ASN A 147 5.12 -10.84 7.77
N VAL A 148 5.04 -12.12 8.11
CA VAL A 148 4.30 -12.67 9.27
C VAL A 148 5.19 -13.58 10.10
N ALA A 149 4.96 -13.59 11.42
CA ALA A 149 5.68 -14.46 12.34
C ALA A 149 4.84 -14.75 13.61
N ILE A 150 5.28 -15.75 14.36
CA ILE A 150 4.95 -15.91 15.78
C ILE A 150 6.15 -15.38 16.55
N ILE A 151 5.94 -14.40 17.42
CA ILE A 151 6.95 -13.85 18.31
C ILE A 151 6.66 -14.24 19.76
N VAL A 152 7.73 -14.38 20.55
CA VAL A 152 7.67 -14.63 22.00
C VAL A 152 8.52 -13.59 22.71
N PRO A 153 8.28 -13.29 24.02
CA PRO A 153 9.16 -12.42 24.79
C PRO A 153 10.63 -12.85 24.67
N GLU A 154 11.55 -11.88 24.68
CA GLU A 154 12.99 -12.12 24.49
C GLU A 154 13.55 -13.14 25.50
N ASP A 155 13.09 -13.07 26.77
CA ASP A 155 13.46 -13.97 27.86
C ASP A 155 12.65 -15.27 27.91
N SER A 156 11.73 -15.48 26.97
CA SER A 156 10.89 -16.69 26.93
C SER A 156 11.72 -17.95 26.74
N THR A 157 11.34 -19.02 27.43
CA THR A 157 11.90 -20.35 27.26
C THR A 157 11.26 -21.14 26.12
N ILE A 158 10.25 -20.57 25.46
CA ILE A 158 9.58 -21.16 24.30
C ILE A 158 10.51 -21.00 23.09
N THR A 159 10.88 -22.12 22.48
CA THR A 159 11.80 -22.18 21.32
C THR A 159 11.24 -22.95 20.13
N THR A 160 10.08 -23.60 20.28
CA THR A 160 9.39 -24.33 19.21
C THR A 160 7.89 -24.13 19.26
N VAL A 161 7.19 -24.35 18.15
CA VAL A 161 5.73 -24.18 18.04
C VAL A 161 4.99 -25.20 18.93
N GLU A 162 5.53 -26.42 19.11
CA GLU A 162 4.94 -27.46 19.97
C GLU A 162 4.84 -27.02 21.43
N GLN A 163 5.76 -26.15 21.88
CA GLN A 163 5.75 -25.60 23.25
C GLN A 163 4.65 -24.55 23.50
N LEU A 164 3.94 -24.14 22.43
CA LEU A 164 2.76 -23.27 22.57
C LEU A 164 1.55 -24.01 23.16
N LYS A 165 1.60 -25.32 23.31
CA LYS A 165 0.52 -26.11 23.95
C LYS A 165 0.22 -25.60 25.35
N GLY A 166 -1.03 -25.25 25.60
CA GLY A 166 -1.50 -24.68 26.87
C GLY A 166 -1.11 -23.21 27.10
N LYS A 167 -0.53 -22.54 26.11
CA LYS A 167 -0.09 -21.15 26.18
C LYS A 167 -1.15 -20.18 25.68
N LYS A 168 -1.07 -18.93 26.13
CA LYS A 168 -1.88 -17.81 25.65
C LYS A 168 -1.23 -17.20 24.42
N VAL A 169 -1.90 -17.23 23.30
CA VAL A 169 -1.39 -16.71 22.03
C VAL A 169 -2.33 -15.62 21.50
N ALA A 170 -1.82 -14.39 21.41
CA ALA A 170 -2.56 -13.29 20.79
C ALA A 170 -2.55 -13.41 19.26
N VAL A 171 -3.66 -13.10 18.63
CA VAL A 171 -3.77 -12.98 17.17
C VAL A 171 -5.03 -12.20 16.76
N ALA A 172 -4.94 -11.40 15.71
CA ALA A 172 -6.12 -10.77 15.11
C ALA A 172 -6.87 -11.80 14.25
N LYS A 173 -8.10 -12.12 14.64
CA LYS A 173 -8.93 -13.11 13.94
C LYS A 173 -9.11 -12.74 12.47
N GLY A 174 -8.92 -13.71 11.58
CA GLY A 174 -9.12 -13.56 10.15
C GLY A 174 -8.01 -12.78 9.42
N SER A 175 -6.92 -12.40 10.10
CA SER A 175 -5.73 -11.80 9.49
C SER A 175 -4.85 -12.84 8.83
N ASN A 176 -3.86 -12.41 8.03
CA ASN A 176 -2.82 -13.30 7.51
C ASN A 176 -2.03 -14.01 8.63
N ALA A 177 -1.76 -13.32 9.74
CA ALA A 177 -1.12 -13.94 10.91
C ALA A 177 -2.00 -15.03 11.57
N PHE A 178 -3.32 -14.90 11.49
CA PHE A 178 -4.24 -15.95 11.93
C PHE A 178 -4.09 -17.21 11.06
N ASN A 179 -4.04 -17.07 9.73
CA ASN A 179 -3.74 -18.19 8.84
C ASN A 179 -2.38 -18.80 9.16
N PHE A 180 -1.37 -17.95 9.34
CA PHE A 180 0.00 -18.39 9.64
C PHE A 180 0.07 -19.19 10.95
N LEU A 181 -0.58 -18.71 12.03
CA LEU A 181 -0.67 -19.44 13.30
C LEU A 181 -1.29 -20.82 13.10
N TYR A 182 -2.43 -20.91 12.43
CA TYR A 182 -3.12 -22.17 12.22
C TYR A 182 -2.30 -23.17 11.38
N ARG A 183 -1.62 -22.68 10.33
CA ARG A 183 -0.68 -23.48 9.53
C ARG A 183 0.53 -23.96 10.35
N GLY A 184 1.06 -23.07 11.22
CA GLY A 184 2.16 -23.43 12.13
C GLY A 184 1.75 -24.51 13.14
N LEU A 185 0.56 -24.38 13.72
CA LEU A 185 0.01 -25.39 14.63
C LEU A 185 -0.20 -26.75 13.95
N ASP A 186 -0.77 -26.75 12.75
CA ASP A 186 -0.99 -27.96 11.97
C ASP A 186 0.33 -28.70 11.69
N LYS A 187 1.36 -27.97 11.24
CA LYS A 187 2.72 -28.53 11.02
C LYS A 187 3.36 -29.08 12.30
N ALA A 188 3.05 -28.50 13.46
CA ALA A 188 3.51 -28.97 14.78
C ALA A 188 2.62 -30.08 15.37
N GLY A 189 1.61 -30.56 14.65
CA GLY A 189 0.67 -31.58 15.13
C GLY A 189 -0.24 -31.08 16.26
N LEU A 190 -0.42 -29.76 16.38
CA LEU A 190 -1.30 -29.13 17.36
C LEU A 190 -2.62 -28.70 16.72
N LYS A 191 -3.66 -28.65 17.57
CA LYS A 191 -4.96 -28.05 17.19
C LYS A 191 -5.09 -26.68 17.82
N PRO A 192 -5.88 -25.76 17.24
CA PRO A 192 -6.18 -24.47 17.88
C PRO A 192 -6.74 -24.61 19.31
N SER A 193 -7.45 -25.70 19.60
CA SER A 193 -7.97 -26.02 20.93
C SER A 193 -6.89 -26.45 21.95
N ASP A 194 -5.67 -26.72 21.51
CA ASP A 194 -4.55 -27.00 22.42
C ASP A 194 -3.94 -25.74 23.04
N LEU A 195 -4.33 -24.56 22.55
CA LEU A 195 -3.88 -23.24 22.99
C LEU A 195 -5.04 -22.43 23.57
N GLU A 196 -4.74 -21.39 24.35
CA GLU A 196 -5.65 -20.32 24.67
C GLU A 196 -5.45 -19.18 23.67
N ILE A 197 -6.22 -19.17 22.58
CA ILE A 197 -6.12 -18.15 21.53
C ILE A 197 -6.88 -16.91 21.96
N ILE A 198 -6.16 -15.80 22.17
CA ILE A 198 -6.71 -14.50 22.56
C ILE A 198 -6.84 -13.64 21.30
N GLN A 199 -8.08 -13.34 20.93
CA GLN A 199 -8.36 -12.55 19.72
C GLN A 199 -8.23 -11.06 20.04
N LEU A 200 -7.11 -10.46 19.65
CA LEU A 200 -6.78 -9.06 19.90
C LEU A 200 -6.35 -8.39 18.58
N GLN A 201 -6.79 -7.14 18.38
CA GLN A 201 -6.24 -6.28 17.35
C GLN A 201 -4.82 -5.84 17.75
N PRO A 202 -3.94 -5.42 16.82
CA PRO A 202 -2.56 -5.07 17.14
C PRO A 202 -2.41 -4.03 18.25
N ASN A 203 -3.24 -3.00 18.27
CA ASN A 203 -3.24 -1.96 19.30
C ASN A 203 -3.60 -2.49 20.70
N GLU A 204 -4.29 -3.62 20.81
CA GLU A 204 -4.62 -4.32 22.05
C GLU A 204 -3.58 -5.40 22.36
N ALA A 205 -3.08 -6.08 21.32
CA ALA A 205 -2.11 -7.17 21.47
C ALA A 205 -0.74 -6.67 21.94
N GLN A 206 -0.27 -5.50 21.44
CA GLN A 206 1.02 -4.94 21.81
C GLN A 206 1.16 -4.75 23.35
N PRO A 207 0.27 -4.01 24.03
CA PRO A 207 0.37 -3.88 25.51
C PRO A 207 0.14 -5.20 26.23
N ALA A 208 -0.73 -6.09 25.74
CA ALA A 208 -0.92 -7.41 26.36
C ALA A 208 0.35 -8.27 26.28
N PHE A 209 1.07 -8.22 25.17
CA PHE A 209 2.34 -8.91 24.97
C PHE A 209 3.44 -8.31 25.87
N GLU A 210 3.59 -6.99 25.91
CA GLU A 210 4.62 -6.30 26.69
C GLU A 210 4.45 -6.51 28.22
N THR A 211 3.22 -6.69 28.68
CA THR A 211 2.92 -6.89 30.11
C THR A 211 2.86 -8.35 30.53
N GLY A 212 3.12 -9.29 29.60
CA GLY A 212 3.04 -10.72 29.87
C GLY A 212 1.61 -11.26 30.00
N GLY A 213 0.61 -10.54 29.49
CA GLY A 213 -0.78 -10.98 29.40
C GLY A 213 -0.97 -12.13 28.43
N VAL A 214 -0.04 -12.31 27.48
CA VAL A 214 0.04 -13.42 26.54
C VAL A 214 1.48 -13.96 26.47
N ASP A 215 1.63 -15.25 26.18
CA ASP A 215 2.93 -15.94 26.07
C ASP A 215 3.58 -15.80 24.69
N ALA A 216 2.77 -15.58 23.67
CA ALA A 216 3.18 -15.40 22.28
C ALA A 216 2.20 -14.52 21.51
N TRP A 217 2.67 -13.97 20.40
CA TRP A 217 1.85 -13.16 19.53
C TRP A 217 2.11 -13.53 18.05
N ALA A 218 1.08 -13.99 17.35
CA ALA A 218 1.12 -14.16 15.91
C ALA A 218 0.72 -12.83 15.27
N THR A 219 1.64 -12.23 14.51
CA THR A 219 1.50 -10.87 13.98
C THR A 219 2.25 -10.69 12.66
N TRP A 220 2.30 -9.45 12.18
CA TRP A 220 2.98 -9.04 10.95
C TRP A 220 3.82 -7.77 11.18
N ASP A 221 4.65 -7.43 10.20
CA ASP A 221 5.41 -6.19 10.26
C ASP A 221 4.52 -4.94 10.10
N PRO A 222 4.83 -3.83 10.79
CA PRO A 222 6.09 -3.56 11.52
C PRO A 222 6.16 -4.08 12.95
N TYR A 223 5.13 -4.71 13.50
CA TYR A 223 5.11 -5.16 14.90
C TYR A 223 6.22 -6.18 15.21
N ILE A 224 6.52 -7.11 14.28
CA ILE A 224 7.60 -8.08 14.44
C ILE A 224 8.93 -7.35 14.60
N THR A 225 9.30 -6.57 13.59
CA THR A 225 10.60 -5.88 13.51
C THR A 225 10.78 -4.90 14.68
N THR A 226 9.73 -4.16 15.03
CA THR A 226 9.78 -3.21 16.17
C THR A 226 10.07 -3.93 17.49
N ASN A 227 9.36 -5.02 17.80
CA ASN A 227 9.55 -5.73 19.05
C ASN A 227 10.90 -6.45 19.11
N VAL A 228 11.38 -7.02 17.99
CA VAL A 228 12.68 -7.69 17.93
C VAL A 228 13.83 -6.70 18.11
N LEU A 229 13.84 -5.59 17.37
CA LEU A 229 14.92 -4.61 17.45
C LEU A 229 14.96 -3.84 18.77
N THR A 230 13.84 -3.69 19.43
CA THR A 230 13.79 -3.05 20.77
C THR A 230 14.08 -4.04 21.91
N GLY A 231 14.44 -5.29 21.58
CA GLY A 231 14.80 -6.31 22.56
C GLY A 231 13.62 -6.79 23.42
N LYS A 232 12.40 -6.60 22.95
CA LYS A 232 11.17 -7.05 23.65
C LYS A 232 10.76 -8.46 23.24
N ALA A 233 11.16 -8.90 22.04
CA ALA A 233 10.77 -10.19 21.49
C ALA A 233 11.88 -10.84 20.67
N LYS A 234 11.75 -12.14 20.48
CA LYS A 234 12.43 -12.93 19.46
C LYS A 234 11.41 -13.64 18.58
N VAL A 235 11.79 -13.89 17.32
CA VAL A 235 10.99 -14.67 16.39
C VAL A 235 11.04 -16.13 16.80
N LEU A 236 9.89 -16.74 17.06
CA LEU A 236 9.76 -18.17 17.29
C LEU A 236 9.80 -18.92 15.96
N THR A 237 9.04 -18.44 14.98
CA THR A 237 9.00 -18.98 13.61
C THR A 237 8.39 -17.93 12.67
N ASP A 238 8.77 -17.97 11.40
CA ASP A 238 8.28 -17.10 10.33
C ASP A 238 7.94 -17.90 9.06
N GLY A 239 7.59 -17.19 7.98
CA GLY A 239 7.14 -17.82 6.74
C GLY A 239 8.20 -18.69 6.08
N GLU A 240 9.45 -18.24 6.09
CA GLU A 240 10.58 -19.00 5.53
C GLU A 240 10.83 -20.29 6.30
N ALA A 241 10.91 -20.21 7.63
CA ALA A 241 11.15 -21.38 8.50
C ALA A 241 10.03 -22.42 8.40
N LEU A 242 8.78 -22.01 8.23
CA LEU A 242 7.64 -22.93 8.07
C LEU A 242 7.36 -23.32 6.62
N GLY A 243 7.95 -22.65 5.62
CA GLY A 243 7.56 -22.80 4.22
C GLY A 243 6.10 -22.47 3.98
N VAL A 244 5.60 -21.39 4.61
CA VAL A 244 4.22 -20.89 4.50
C VAL A 244 4.26 -19.45 4.05
N LEU A 245 3.89 -19.20 2.80
CA LEU A 245 3.83 -17.83 2.28
C LEU A 245 2.56 -17.11 2.74
N SER A 246 2.69 -15.81 2.94
CA SER A 246 1.60 -14.92 3.32
C SER A 246 1.61 -13.67 2.43
N PRO A 247 1.36 -13.81 1.10
CA PRO A 247 1.35 -12.69 0.18
C PRO A 247 0.29 -11.65 0.55
N SER A 248 0.49 -10.43 0.04
CA SER A 248 -0.51 -9.36 0.18
C SER A 248 -0.88 -8.80 -1.18
N PHE A 249 -2.12 -8.37 -1.29
CA PHE A 249 -2.75 -7.94 -2.54
C PHE A 249 -3.29 -6.53 -2.41
N LEU A 250 -3.23 -5.76 -3.50
CA LEU A 250 -4.12 -4.65 -3.72
C LEU A 250 -5.45 -5.18 -4.22
N ILE A 251 -6.53 -4.67 -3.66
CA ILE A 251 -7.87 -4.97 -4.10
C ILE A 251 -8.64 -3.69 -4.38
N ALA A 252 -9.55 -3.76 -5.34
CA ALA A 252 -10.53 -2.74 -5.62
C ALA A 252 -11.94 -3.29 -5.43
N ARG A 253 -12.90 -2.47 -5.02
CA ARG A 253 -14.30 -2.84 -4.98
C ARG A 253 -14.77 -3.16 -6.41
N THR A 254 -15.41 -4.33 -6.64
CA THR A 254 -15.80 -4.82 -7.98
C THR A 254 -16.58 -3.78 -8.76
N LYS A 255 -17.58 -3.13 -8.13
CA LYS A 255 -18.38 -2.10 -8.79
C LYS A 255 -17.52 -0.95 -9.34
N LEU A 256 -16.50 -0.51 -8.61
CA LEU A 256 -15.57 0.52 -9.09
C LEU A 256 -14.75 0.02 -10.29
N ALA A 257 -14.26 -1.21 -10.22
CA ALA A 257 -13.48 -1.81 -11.30
C ALA A 257 -14.27 -1.99 -12.59
N GLU A 258 -15.57 -2.30 -12.49
CA GLU A 258 -16.48 -2.42 -13.63
C GLU A 258 -16.90 -1.07 -14.23
N GLU A 259 -17.21 -0.07 -13.39
CA GLU A 259 -17.70 1.24 -13.82
C GLU A 259 -16.60 2.20 -14.26
N HIS A 260 -15.41 2.09 -13.62
CA HIS A 260 -14.29 3.04 -13.78
C HIS A 260 -12.92 2.32 -13.84
N PRO A 261 -12.68 1.42 -14.80
CA PRO A 261 -11.44 0.64 -14.91
C PRO A 261 -10.20 1.52 -15.05
N GLU A 262 -10.31 2.70 -15.66
CA GLU A 262 -9.22 3.66 -15.79
C GLU A 262 -8.74 4.22 -14.45
N LEU A 263 -9.63 4.36 -13.45
CA LEU A 263 -9.24 4.81 -12.10
C LEU A 263 -8.43 3.73 -11.37
N ILE A 264 -8.70 2.45 -11.64
CA ILE A 264 -7.90 1.34 -11.10
C ILE A 264 -6.47 1.40 -11.64
N THR A 265 -6.31 1.62 -12.95
CA THR A 265 -4.99 1.76 -13.58
C THR A 265 -4.23 2.98 -13.03
N SER A 266 -4.90 4.15 -12.91
CA SER A 266 -4.31 5.34 -12.28
C SER A 266 -3.87 5.10 -10.84
N PHE A 267 -4.68 4.39 -10.06
CA PHE A 267 -4.34 4.02 -8.68
C PHE A 267 -3.06 3.17 -8.61
N LEU A 268 -2.94 2.15 -9.46
CA LEU A 268 -1.77 1.28 -9.53
C LEU A 268 -0.51 2.03 -9.98
N LYS A 269 -0.64 3.01 -10.88
CA LYS A 269 0.48 3.89 -11.31
C LYS A 269 1.00 4.72 -10.14
N VAL A 270 0.12 5.35 -9.35
CA VAL A 270 0.52 6.14 -8.17
C VAL A 270 1.19 5.24 -7.12
N TYR A 271 0.65 4.04 -6.90
CA TYR A 271 1.26 3.08 -5.98
C TYR A 271 2.67 2.68 -6.46
N GLU A 272 2.85 2.40 -7.74
CA GLU A 272 4.17 2.07 -8.32
C GLU A 272 5.13 3.26 -8.24
N GLN A 273 4.66 4.47 -8.53
CA GLN A 273 5.46 5.69 -8.37
C GLN A 273 6.01 5.80 -6.94
N ALA A 274 5.17 5.58 -5.94
CA ALA A 274 5.59 5.63 -4.55
C ALA A 274 6.61 4.55 -4.20
N ARG A 275 6.39 3.31 -4.66
CA ARG A 275 7.31 2.19 -4.46
C ARG A 275 8.67 2.44 -5.10
N VAL A 276 8.70 2.88 -6.35
CA VAL A 276 9.94 3.20 -7.08
C VAL A 276 10.67 4.37 -6.45
N TRP A 277 9.94 5.42 -6.06
CA TRP A 277 10.53 6.56 -5.37
C TRP A 277 11.19 6.15 -4.05
N GLU A 278 10.53 5.31 -3.26
CA GLU A 278 11.07 4.75 -2.03
C GLU A 278 12.39 4.00 -2.26
N ASP A 279 12.46 3.17 -3.31
CA ASP A 279 13.67 2.43 -3.67
C ASP A 279 14.82 3.36 -4.10
N GLN A 280 14.51 4.45 -4.78
CA GLN A 280 15.50 5.43 -5.27
C GLN A 280 15.95 6.42 -4.18
N HIS A 281 15.14 6.67 -3.16
CA HIS A 281 15.37 7.66 -2.10
C HIS A 281 15.33 7.01 -0.70
N LEU A 282 15.99 5.88 -0.56
CA LEU A 282 15.88 5.01 0.61
C LEU A 282 16.17 5.73 1.94
N GLU A 283 17.18 6.60 1.99
CA GLU A 283 17.52 7.34 3.20
C GLU A 283 16.45 8.38 3.56
N GLU A 284 15.92 9.10 2.55
CA GLU A 284 14.86 10.09 2.76
C GLU A 284 13.56 9.40 3.19
N ALA A 285 13.17 8.30 2.53
CA ALA A 285 12.02 7.50 2.91
C ALA A 285 12.16 6.94 4.33
N THR A 286 13.34 6.42 4.67
CA THR A 286 13.64 5.91 6.01
C THR A 286 13.46 7.00 7.07
N ALA A 287 13.99 8.20 6.84
CA ALA A 287 13.88 9.32 7.78
C ALA A 287 12.41 9.78 7.92
N ALA A 288 11.69 9.89 6.80
CA ALA A 288 10.28 10.27 6.80
C ALA A 288 9.40 9.27 7.58
N TYR A 289 9.61 7.97 7.37
CA TYR A 289 8.88 6.94 8.12
C TYR A 289 9.26 6.91 9.60
N ALA A 290 10.54 7.06 9.93
CA ALA A 290 10.99 7.12 11.33
C ALA A 290 10.30 8.27 12.08
N GLU A 291 10.17 9.43 11.46
CA GLU A 291 9.44 10.58 12.00
C GLU A 291 7.93 10.31 12.08
N GLN A 292 7.31 9.85 10.98
CA GLN A 292 5.87 9.62 10.88
C GLN A 292 5.37 8.60 11.91
N PHE A 293 6.09 7.48 12.07
CA PHE A 293 5.71 6.37 12.97
C PHE A 293 6.39 6.43 14.34
N GLN A 294 7.22 7.44 14.58
CA GLN A 294 7.96 7.65 15.83
C GLN A 294 8.78 6.41 16.26
N VAL A 295 9.45 5.81 15.31
CA VAL A 295 10.35 4.65 15.50
C VAL A 295 11.77 5.01 15.09
N ASP A 296 12.76 4.24 15.59
CA ASP A 296 14.15 4.39 15.15
C ASP A 296 14.30 4.07 13.65
N ALA A 297 15.14 4.81 12.94
CA ALA A 297 15.47 4.56 11.54
C ALA A 297 16.01 3.12 11.31
N ALA A 298 16.64 2.50 12.31
CA ALA A 298 17.09 1.12 12.26
C ALA A 298 15.90 0.14 12.11
N VAL A 299 14.75 0.44 12.72
CA VAL A 299 13.53 -0.37 12.57
C VAL A 299 13.04 -0.35 11.13
N ILE A 300 13.05 0.83 10.49
CA ILE A 300 12.62 0.96 9.08
C ILE A 300 13.55 0.18 8.15
N LYS A 301 14.87 0.26 8.38
CA LYS A 301 15.86 -0.49 7.57
C LYS A 301 15.67 -2.00 7.73
N ALA A 302 15.56 -2.48 8.96
CA ALA A 302 15.37 -3.91 9.21
C ALA A 302 14.02 -4.44 8.71
N LEU A 303 12.98 -3.60 8.70
CA LEU A 303 11.70 -3.95 8.08
C LEU A 303 11.86 -4.23 6.58
N ARG A 304 12.61 -3.39 5.87
CA ARG A 304 12.88 -3.58 4.44
C ARG A 304 13.70 -4.84 4.14
N ASP A 305 14.57 -5.26 5.06
CA ASP A 305 15.31 -6.52 4.92
C ASP A 305 14.40 -7.75 5.07
N ARG A 306 13.29 -7.60 5.80
CA ARG A 306 12.30 -8.69 6.02
C ARG A 306 11.20 -8.73 4.98
N VAL A 307 10.72 -7.58 4.54
CA VAL A 307 9.55 -7.45 3.66
C VAL A 307 9.97 -6.90 2.31
N THR A 308 9.71 -7.65 1.26
CA THR A 308 9.98 -7.22 -0.12
C THR A 308 8.70 -6.61 -0.71
N PRO A 309 8.63 -5.27 -0.84
CA PRO A 309 7.52 -4.62 -1.51
C PRO A 309 7.63 -4.85 -3.02
N ILE A 310 6.54 -5.29 -3.63
CA ILE A 310 6.41 -5.51 -5.07
C ILE A 310 5.13 -4.81 -5.58
N ASN A 311 4.96 -4.75 -6.88
CA ASN A 311 3.71 -4.37 -7.53
C ASN A 311 3.66 -5.09 -8.87
N LEU A 312 3.19 -6.32 -8.83
CA LEU A 312 3.28 -7.28 -9.93
C LEU A 312 1.93 -7.93 -10.22
N PRO A 313 1.73 -8.44 -11.45
CA PRO A 313 0.62 -9.35 -11.72
C PRO A 313 0.64 -10.54 -10.75
N ILE A 314 -0.55 -10.98 -10.35
CA ILE A 314 -0.72 -12.16 -9.50
C ILE A 314 -0.45 -13.39 -10.36
N SER A 315 0.66 -14.09 -10.08
CA SER A 315 1.09 -15.24 -10.88
C SER A 315 0.27 -16.49 -10.57
N ASP A 316 0.29 -17.45 -11.50
CA ASP A 316 -0.35 -18.77 -11.30
C ASP A 316 0.15 -19.47 -10.03
N GLU A 317 1.42 -19.29 -9.67
CA GLU A 317 2.00 -19.83 -8.43
C GLU A 317 1.36 -19.19 -7.20
N VAL A 318 1.20 -17.86 -7.19
CA VAL A 318 0.54 -17.14 -6.09
C VAL A 318 -0.93 -17.54 -5.99
N ILE A 319 -1.63 -17.68 -7.12
CA ILE A 319 -3.02 -18.17 -7.18
C ILE A 319 -3.11 -19.57 -6.58
N ALA A 320 -2.21 -20.48 -6.94
CA ALA A 320 -2.19 -21.83 -6.40
C ALA A 320 -1.99 -21.86 -4.86
N GLN A 321 -1.05 -21.06 -4.35
CA GLN A 321 -0.82 -20.92 -2.90
C GLN A 321 -2.01 -20.28 -2.17
N GLN A 322 -2.68 -19.34 -2.81
CA GLN A 322 -3.91 -18.71 -2.30
C GLN A 322 -5.04 -19.76 -2.23
N GLN A 323 -5.13 -20.66 -3.25
CA GLN A 323 -6.09 -21.76 -3.23
C GLN A 323 -5.80 -22.76 -2.10
N GLU A 324 -4.53 -23.11 -1.88
CA GLU A 324 -4.14 -23.92 -0.71
C GLU A 324 -4.56 -23.27 0.62
N THR A 325 -4.43 -21.94 0.71
CA THR A 325 -4.93 -21.21 1.89
C THR A 325 -6.44 -21.36 2.04
N ALA A 326 -7.20 -21.20 0.96
CA ALA A 326 -8.66 -21.34 0.97
C ALA A 326 -9.09 -22.77 1.36
N ASP A 327 -8.47 -23.78 0.78
CA ASP A 327 -8.77 -25.19 1.06
C ASP A 327 -8.45 -25.53 2.52
N PHE A 328 -7.29 -25.11 3.03
CA PHE A 328 -6.93 -25.27 4.44
C PHE A 328 -7.93 -24.57 5.38
N GLN A 329 -8.36 -23.36 5.07
CA GLN A 329 -9.33 -22.65 5.90
C GLN A 329 -10.72 -23.30 5.87
N LEU A 330 -11.07 -23.95 4.77
CA LEU A 330 -12.28 -24.77 4.68
C LEU A 330 -12.20 -26.00 5.59
N GLU A 331 -11.07 -26.71 5.58
CA GLU A 331 -10.82 -27.84 6.48
C GLU A 331 -10.87 -27.42 7.96
N GLN A 332 -10.28 -26.26 8.28
CA GLN A 332 -10.35 -25.66 9.62
C GLN A 332 -11.73 -25.11 9.99
N LYS A 333 -12.69 -25.13 9.05
CA LYS A 333 -14.07 -24.60 9.21
C LYS A 333 -14.13 -23.11 9.55
N THR A 334 -13.11 -22.36 9.19
CA THR A 334 -13.08 -20.90 9.34
C THR A 334 -13.83 -20.21 8.21
N ILE A 335 -13.86 -20.82 7.01
CA ILE A 335 -14.81 -20.52 5.94
C ILE A 335 -15.78 -21.69 5.75
N ARG A 336 -16.94 -21.46 5.14
CA ARG A 336 -18.04 -22.44 5.09
C ARG A 336 -18.32 -22.99 3.70
N LYS A 337 -17.71 -22.42 2.67
CA LYS A 337 -17.87 -22.88 1.29
C LYS A 337 -16.53 -22.96 0.60
N GLN A 338 -16.42 -23.90 -0.32
CA GLN A 338 -15.29 -23.95 -1.24
C GLN A 338 -15.37 -22.77 -2.22
N ILE A 339 -14.22 -22.17 -2.50
CA ILE A 339 -14.08 -21.07 -3.45
C ILE A 339 -12.99 -21.40 -4.47
N ASP A 340 -13.07 -20.77 -5.62
CA ASP A 340 -12.02 -20.73 -6.63
C ASP A 340 -11.42 -19.32 -6.60
N VAL A 341 -10.23 -19.20 -6.03
CA VAL A 341 -9.59 -17.89 -5.78
C VAL A 341 -9.28 -17.14 -7.08
N SER A 342 -9.12 -17.85 -8.20
CA SER A 342 -8.85 -17.22 -9.51
C SER A 342 -10.00 -16.32 -10.00
N LYS A 343 -11.21 -16.50 -9.47
CA LYS A 343 -12.41 -15.77 -9.91
C LYS A 343 -12.43 -14.29 -9.52
N VAL A 344 -11.60 -13.89 -8.59
CA VAL A 344 -11.52 -12.50 -8.12
C VAL A 344 -10.23 -11.80 -8.59
N VAL A 345 -9.37 -12.50 -9.34
CA VAL A 345 -8.11 -11.95 -9.87
C VAL A 345 -8.34 -11.31 -11.24
N ASP A 346 -7.88 -10.09 -11.41
CA ASP A 346 -7.81 -9.42 -12.72
C ASP A 346 -6.49 -8.69 -12.89
N ASN A 347 -5.59 -9.31 -13.62
CA ASN A 347 -4.25 -8.79 -13.90
C ASN A 347 -4.22 -7.71 -15.02
N GLN A 348 -5.33 -7.48 -15.73
CA GLN A 348 -5.37 -6.51 -16.84
C GLN A 348 -5.01 -5.10 -16.37
N PHE A 349 -5.44 -4.73 -15.15
CA PHE A 349 -5.17 -3.42 -14.57
C PHE A 349 -3.69 -3.17 -14.31
N ILE A 350 -3.02 -4.12 -13.63
CA ILE A 350 -1.58 -3.98 -13.33
C ILE A 350 -0.72 -4.10 -14.59
N GLU A 351 -1.09 -4.94 -15.53
CA GLU A 351 -0.40 -5.05 -16.83
C GLU A 351 -0.51 -3.75 -17.62
N GLN A 352 -1.67 -3.08 -17.60
CA GLN A 352 -1.84 -1.78 -18.23
C GLN A 352 -1.04 -0.70 -17.51
N ALA A 353 -1.08 -0.66 -16.17
CA ALA A 353 -0.32 0.31 -15.37
C ALA A 353 1.19 0.20 -15.62
N ILE A 354 1.74 -1.01 -15.75
CA ILE A 354 3.15 -1.27 -16.07
C ILE A 354 3.48 -0.77 -17.49
N LYS A 355 2.60 -1.00 -18.47
CA LYS A 355 2.78 -0.52 -19.86
C LYS A 355 2.78 1.00 -19.91
N ASP A 356 1.85 1.64 -19.21
CA ASP A 356 1.73 3.10 -19.17
C ASP A 356 2.96 3.73 -18.51
N ALA A 357 3.42 3.18 -17.38
CA ALA A 357 4.62 3.65 -16.69
C ALA A 357 5.89 3.50 -17.55
N ALA A 358 5.98 2.44 -18.38
CA ALA A 358 7.09 2.24 -19.30
C ALA A 358 7.08 3.21 -20.51
N ALA A 359 5.91 3.76 -20.85
CA ALA A 359 5.74 4.71 -21.96
C ALA A 359 5.97 6.17 -21.54
N GLU A 360 5.93 6.49 -20.26
CA GLU A 360 6.20 7.83 -19.76
C GLU A 360 7.71 8.13 -19.83
N PRO A 361 8.12 9.32 -20.35
CA PRO A 361 9.53 9.70 -20.37
C PRO A 361 10.06 9.80 -18.95
N LYS A 362 11.14 9.07 -18.65
CA LYS A 362 11.84 9.18 -17.35
C LYS A 362 12.32 10.62 -17.18
N SER A 363 11.66 11.40 -16.31
CA SER A 363 12.04 12.76 -15.95
C SER A 363 13.25 12.77 -15.00
#